data_c725e85a89c8ee478fa9094b7219eda2
#
_entry.id   c725e85a89c8ee478fa9094b7219eda2
#
_cell.length_a   1.000
_cell.length_b   1.000
_cell.length_c   1.000
_cell.angle_alpha   90.00
_cell.angle_beta   90.00
_cell.angle_gamma   90.00
#
_symmetry.space_group_name_H-M   'P 1'
#
loop_
_entity.id
_entity.type
_entity.pdbx_description
1 polymer ?
#
loop_
_entity_poly.entity_id
_entity_poly.type
_entity_poly.pdbx_seq_one_letter_code
_entity_poly.pdbx_strand_id
1 'polypeptide(L)'
;DCEVICMPALYATSIKSLPLLSKGKVRDVYALGDDKLLMITTDRLSAFDVVMGEPIPEKGIVLNQMANFWFDKLGKVIPNHLTGIDPATVVASHEVEQVKGRAVVAKRLKPILVEAVVRGYLAGSGWKDYKETGKVCGIALPAGLENAQKLPEPIFTPAAKAEVGEHDENISFEKVV
;
A
#
# COMPACT_ATOMS: atom_id res chain seq x y z
N ASP A 1 28.06 22.02 13.00
CA ASP A 1 28.00 20.59 12.67
C ASP A 1 26.66 20.06 13.17
N CYS A 2 25.74 19.87 12.27
CA CYS A 2 24.45 19.25 12.58
C CYS A 2 24.69 17.74 12.46
N GLU A 3 24.92 17.06 13.59
CA GLU A 3 24.87 15.60 13.60
C GLU A 3 23.47 15.17 13.23
N VAL A 4 23.30 14.70 12.00
CA VAL A 4 22.09 14.01 11.58
C VAL A 4 22.06 12.70 12.39
N ILE A 5 21.28 12.67 13.48
CA ILE A 5 21.00 11.44 14.20
C ILE A 5 20.17 10.57 13.26
N CYS A 6 20.85 9.79 12.44
CA CYS A 6 20.22 8.80 11.59
C CYS A 6 19.65 7.69 12.50
N MET A 7 18.33 7.64 12.68
CA MET A 7 17.71 6.54 13.40
C MET A 7 18.00 5.23 12.68
N PRO A 8 18.31 4.13 13.40
CA PRO A 8 18.56 2.85 12.77
C PRO A 8 17.31 2.42 11.98
N ALA A 9 17.53 2.01 10.72
CA ALA A 9 16.45 1.58 9.87
C ALA A 9 15.79 0.30 10.40
N LEU A 10 14.46 0.26 10.41
CA LEU A 10 13.68 -0.91 10.82
C LEU A 10 13.44 -1.84 9.63
N TYR A 11 14.27 -2.87 9.49
CA TYR A 11 14.09 -3.89 8.42
C TYR A 11 12.97 -4.88 8.76
N ALA A 12 12.90 -5.36 10.00
CA ALA A 12 11.89 -6.30 10.47
C ALA A 12 11.49 -5.96 11.90
N THR A 13 10.22 -6.15 12.22
CA THR A 13 9.72 -5.97 13.58
C THR A 13 9.98 -7.22 14.43
N SER A 14 10.08 -7.01 15.75
CA SER A 14 10.25 -8.06 16.76
C SER A 14 9.24 -7.92 17.90
N ILE A 15 8.00 -7.50 17.59
CA ILE A 15 6.92 -7.39 18.57
C ILE A 15 6.57 -8.79 19.09
N LYS A 16 6.57 -8.96 20.38
CA LYS A 16 6.23 -10.22 21.09
C LYS A 16 4.92 -10.12 21.86
N SER A 17 4.48 -8.91 22.15
CA SER A 17 3.24 -8.65 22.90
C SER A 17 1.97 -8.96 22.09
N LEU A 18 2.08 -9.08 20.76
CA LEU A 18 0.97 -9.38 19.85
C LEU A 18 1.30 -10.53 18.90
N PRO A 19 0.32 -11.36 18.54
CA PRO A 19 0.52 -12.42 17.54
C PRO A 19 0.79 -11.84 16.15
N LEU A 20 1.89 -12.26 15.51
CA LEU A 20 2.18 -11.93 14.13
C LEU A 20 1.24 -12.70 13.19
N LEU A 21 0.52 -11.98 12.32
CA LEU A 21 -0.35 -12.58 11.30
C LEU A 21 0.36 -12.75 9.96
N SER A 22 1.09 -11.73 9.51
CA SER A 22 1.78 -11.77 8.23
C SER A 22 2.95 -10.80 8.16
N LYS A 23 3.97 -11.17 7.37
CA LYS A 23 5.04 -10.28 6.92
C LYS A 23 4.88 -10.07 5.42
N GLY A 24 4.45 -8.86 5.04
CA GLY A 24 4.39 -8.46 3.64
C GLY A 24 5.74 -7.97 3.12
N LYS A 25 5.78 -7.55 1.86
CA LYS A 25 7.00 -7.01 1.24
C LYS A 25 7.60 -5.81 2.01
N VAL A 26 6.76 -4.97 2.60
CA VAL A 26 7.17 -3.73 3.30
C VAL A 26 6.42 -3.47 4.61
N ARG A 27 5.48 -4.32 5.01
CA ARG A 27 4.69 -4.17 6.24
C ARG A 27 4.66 -5.46 7.03
N ASP A 28 4.64 -5.35 8.36
CA ASP A 28 4.38 -6.44 9.27
C ASP A 28 3.03 -6.18 9.95
N VAL A 29 2.19 -7.22 10.04
CA VAL A 29 0.80 -7.12 10.52
C VAL A 29 0.60 -8.06 11.69
N TYR A 30 0.10 -7.52 12.80
CA TYR A 30 -0.17 -8.22 14.04
C TYR A 30 -1.67 -8.22 14.37
N ALA A 31 -2.15 -9.27 15.02
CA ALA A 31 -3.50 -9.31 15.54
C ALA A 31 -3.62 -8.45 16.82
N LEU A 32 -4.69 -7.65 16.91
CA LEU A 32 -5.09 -6.95 18.11
C LEU A 32 -6.53 -7.34 18.44
N GLY A 33 -6.68 -8.41 19.22
CA GLY A 33 -7.98 -9.06 19.38
C GLY A 33 -8.50 -9.68 18.08
N ASP A 34 -9.82 -9.83 17.97
CA ASP A 34 -10.45 -10.47 16.82
C ASP A 34 -10.82 -9.49 15.71
N ASP A 35 -10.99 -8.22 16.05
CA ASP A 35 -11.59 -7.20 15.19
C ASP A 35 -10.62 -6.10 14.72
N LYS A 36 -9.36 -6.12 15.19
CA LYS A 36 -8.35 -5.10 14.87
C LYS A 36 -7.02 -5.69 14.46
N LEU A 37 -6.22 -4.86 13.81
CA LEU A 37 -4.86 -5.14 13.37
C LEU A 37 -3.94 -4.02 13.82
N LEU A 38 -2.72 -4.36 14.24
CA LEU A 38 -1.61 -3.42 14.27
C LEU A 38 -0.80 -3.61 12.99
N MET A 39 -0.74 -2.58 12.16
CA MET A 39 0.01 -2.57 10.90
C MET A 39 1.24 -1.68 11.04
N ILE A 40 2.43 -2.26 10.87
CA ILE A 40 3.71 -1.56 11.02
C ILE A 40 4.38 -1.46 9.65
N THR A 41 4.62 -0.23 9.19
CA THR A 41 5.34 0.05 7.94
C THR A 41 6.83 0.06 8.22
N THR A 42 7.54 -0.91 7.66
CA THR A 42 8.99 -1.04 7.82
C THR A 42 9.74 -0.17 6.82
N ASP A 43 11.05 -0.11 6.96
CA ASP A 43 11.93 0.63 6.05
C ASP A 43 12.38 -0.23 4.85
N ARG A 44 11.86 -1.47 4.72
CA ARG A 44 12.10 -2.31 3.55
C ARG A 44 11.66 -1.62 2.26
N LEU A 45 12.42 -1.81 1.19
CA LEU A 45 12.07 -1.43 -0.17
C LEU A 45 11.76 -2.69 -0.97
N SER A 46 10.69 -2.67 -1.74
CA SER A 46 10.38 -3.69 -2.74
C SER A 46 10.25 -3.05 -4.11
N ALA A 47 10.93 -3.62 -5.09
CA ALA A 47 10.84 -3.20 -6.48
C ALA A 47 10.85 -4.45 -7.38
N PHE A 48 10.03 -4.46 -8.43
CA PHE A 48 9.87 -5.61 -9.33
C PHE A 48 9.62 -6.93 -8.59
N ASP A 49 8.77 -6.88 -7.55
CA ASP A 49 8.43 -7.98 -6.65
C ASP A 49 9.58 -8.56 -5.81
N VAL A 50 10.75 -7.95 -5.87
CA VAL A 50 11.92 -8.30 -5.05
C VAL A 50 12.03 -7.36 -3.85
N VAL A 51 12.13 -7.91 -2.64
CA VAL A 51 12.47 -7.15 -1.43
C VAL A 51 13.97 -6.94 -1.40
N MET A 52 14.40 -5.69 -1.40
CA MET A 52 15.83 -5.33 -1.36
C MET A 52 16.45 -5.67 -0.01
N GLY A 53 17.72 -6.07 -0.02
CA GLY A 53 18.46 -6.42 1.21
C GLY A 53 18.72 -5.22 2.12
N GLU A 54 18.81 -4.02 1.56
CA GLU A 54 19.12 -2.79 2.29
C GLU A 54 17.82 -1.98 2.52
N PRO A 55 17.50 -1.60 3.77
CA PRO A 55 16.37 -0.72 4.07
C PRO A 55 16.74 0.74 3.81
N ILE A 56 15.72 1.56 3.55
CA ILE A 56 15.89 3.02 3.47
C ILE A 56 15.46 3.60 4.82
N PRO A 57 16.38 4.20 5.60
CA PRO A 57 16.06 4.78 6.91
C PRO A 57 14.86 5.73 6.84
N GLU A 58 13.96 5.65 7.83
CA GLU A 58 12.76 6.47 7.98
C GLU A 58 11.69 6.34 6.88
N LYS A 59 11.92 5.56 5.82
CA LYS A 59 10.94 5.35 4.73
C LYS A 59 9.57 4.94 5.27
N GLY A 60 9.54 4.02 6.24
CA GLY A 60 8.29 3.57 6.86
C GLY A 60 7.55 4.67 7.59
N ILE A 61 8.28 5.56 8.27
CA ILE A 61 7.71 6.72 8.98
C ILE A 61 7.10 7.68 7.96
N VAL A 62 7.85 8.09 6.94
CA VAL A 62 7.39 9.04 5.91
C VAL A 62 6.14 8.51 5.21
N LEU A 63 6.14 7.24 4.78
CA LEU A 63 5.00 6.65 4.09
C LEU A 63 3.77 6.54 4.99
N ASN A 64 3.94 6.17 6.26
CA ASN A 64 2.83 6.07 7.20
C ASN A 64 2.22 7.44 7.51
N GLN A 65 3.05 8.46 7.73
CA GLN A 65 2.57 9.83 7.98
C GLN A 65 1.86 10.42 6.76
N MET A 66 2.38 10.18 5.55
CA MET A 66 1.74 10.59 4.32
C MET A 66 0.36 9.91 4.15
N ALA A 67 0.27 8.60 4.44
CA ALA A 67 -1.00 7.88 4.39
C ALA A 67 -2.00 8.44 5.40
N ASN A 68 -1.59 8.69 6.65
CA ASN A 68 -2.45 9.25 7.68
C ASN A 68 -2.99 10.63 7.29
N PHE A 69 -2.14 11.50 6.73
CA PHE A 69 -2.55 12.80 6.19
C PHE A 69 -3.68 12.66 5.15
N TRP A 70 -3.54 11.73 4.21
CA TRP A 70 -4.56 11.54 3.17
C TRP A 70 -5.82 10.88 3.71
N PHE A 71 -5.73 9.94 4.66
CA PHE A 71 -6.90 9.37 5.32
C PHE A 71 -7.72 10.41 6.08
N ASP A 72 -7.06 11.33 6.78
CA ASP A 72 -7.74 12.44 7.44
C ASP A 72 -8.41 13.38 6.42
N LYS A 73 -7.66 13.81 5.40
CA LYS A 73 -8.14 14.73 4.37
C LYS A 73 -9.33 14.17 3.58
N LEU A 74 -9.30 12.89 3.25
CA LEU A 74 -10.34 12.21 2.47
C LEU A 74 -11.43 11.56 3.32
N GLY A 75 -11.33 11.61 4.63
CA GLY A 75 -12.29 10.99 5.55
C GLY A 75 -13.74 11.49 5.42
N LYS A 76 -13.93 12.70 4.86
CA LYS A 76 -15.26 13.24 4.52
C LYS A 76 -15.83 12.70 3.20
N VAL A 77 -14.97 12.15 2.32
CA VAL A 77 -15.36 11.60 1.03
C VAL A 77 -15.77 10.13 1.18
N ILE A 78 -14.97 9.36 1.93
CA ILE A 78 -15.22 7.93 2.16
C ILE A 78 -14.67 7.52 3.53
N PRO A 79 -15.41 6.68 4.30
CA PRO A 79 -14.90 6.09 5.54
C PRO A 79 -13.65 5.25 5.28
N ASN A 80 -12.72 5.21 6.25
CA ASN A 80 -11.51 4.41 6.17
C ASN A 80 -11.43 3.38 7.31
N HIS A 81 -10.38 2.58 7.32
CA HIS A 81 -10.16 1.49 8.26
C HIS A 81 -9.43 1.90 9.55
N LEU A 82 -8.97 3.13 9.68
CA LEU A 82 -8.25 3.59 10.87
C LEU A 82 -9.19 3.66 12.08
N THR A 83 -8.66 3.29 13.26
CA THR A 83 -9.43 3.30 14.52
C THR A 83 -9.17 4.54 15.37
N GLY A 84 -8.09 5.28 15.10
CA GLY A 84 -7.61 6.37 15.95
C GLY A 84 -6.91 5.93 17.25
N ILE A 85 -6.79 4.62 17.49
CA ILE A 85 -6.05 4.10 18.65
C ILE A 85 -4.54 4.34 18.44
N ASP A 86 -3.87 4.89 19.46
CA ASP A 86 -2.43 5.08 19.42
C ASP A 86 -1.70 3.72 19.46
N PRO A 87 -0.89 3.39 18.44
CA PRO A 87 -0.12 2.15 18.40
C PRO A 87 0.80 1.92 19.62
N ALA A 88 1.28 2.98 20.24
CA ALA A 88 2.12 2.88 21.45
C ALA A 88 1.39 2.28 22.65
N THR A 89 0.07 2.38 22.71
CA THR A 89 -0.75 1.88 23.82
C THR A 89 -1.09 0.39 23.72
N VAL A 90 -0.82 -0.25 22.59
CA VAL A 90 -1.21 -1.65 22.32
C VAL A 90 -0.03 -2.62 22.29
N VAL A 91 1.19 -2.12 22.45
CA VAL A 91 2.41 -2.92 22.53
C VAL A 91 3.07 -2.77 23.89
N ALA A 92 4.00 -3.66 24.23
CA ALA A 92 4.78 -3.53 25.45
C ALA A 92 5.68 -2.28 25.42
N SER A 93 5.98 -1.68 26.56
CA SER A 93 6.73 -0.42 26.66
C SER A 93 8.10 -0.46 25.97
N HIS A 94 8.77 -1.59 25.99
CA HIS A 94 10.07 -1.77 25.31
C HIS A 94 9.97 -1.98 23.79
N GLU A 95 8.76 -2.11 23.25
CA GLU A 95 8.49 -2.29 21.81
C GLU A 95 8.01 -0.99 21.13
N VAL A 96 7.72 0.06 21.91
CA VAL A 96 7.12 1.32 21.43
C VAL A 96 7.93 1.97 20.31
N GLU A 97 9.26 1.93 20.36
CA GLU A 97 10.11 2.54 19.32
C GLU A 97 9.92 1.87 17.94
N GLN A 98 9.46 0.60 17.90
CA GLN A 98 9.19 -0.09 16.63
C GLN A 98 7.88 0.35 15.98
N VAL A 99 6.97 1.00 16.69
CA VAL A 99 5.67 1.45 16.18
C VAL A 99 5.57 2.96 16.00
N LYS A 100 6.46 3.71 16.66
CA LYS A 100 6.43 5.17 16.72
C LYS A 100 6.50 5.79 15.31
N GLY A 101 5.46 6.54 14.95
CA GLY A 101 5.37 7.26 13.67
C GLY A 101 5.14 6.39 12.44
N ARG A 102 5.26 5.05 12.54
CA ARG A 102 5.23 4.13 11.39
C ARG A 102 4.15 3.05 11.48
N ALA A 103 3.29 3.11 12.47
CA ALA A 103 2.23 2.12 12.67
C ALA A 103 0.85 2.77 12.76
N VAL A 104 -0.17 1.97 12.49
CA VAL A 104 -1.57 2.31 12.71
C VAL A 104 -2.31 1.12 13.29
N VAL A 105 -3.33 1.39 14.13
CA VAL A 105 -4.31 0.39 14.53
C VAL A 105 -5.51 0.51 13.58
N ALA A 106 -5.78 -0.55 12.85
CA ALA A 106 -6.82 -0.60 11.83
C ALA A 106 -7.90 -1.64 12.19
N LYS A 107 -9.10 -1.46 11.65
CA LYS A 107 -10.16 -2.48 11.68
C LYS A 107 -9.72 -3.71 10.88
N ARG A 108 -9.99 -4.91 11.38
CA ARG A 108 -9.77 -6.15 10.65
C ARG A 108 -10.92 -6.37 9.68
N LEU A 109 -10.70 -6.01 8.43
CA LEU A 109 -11.69 -6.12 7.35
C LEU A 109 -11.29 -7.24 6.39
N LYS A 110 -12.29 -7.80 5.69
CA LYS A 110 -12.04 -8.72 4.58
C LYS A 110 -11.61 -7.91 3.35
N PRO A 111 -10.37 -8.06 2.84
CA PRO A 111 -9.94 -7.35 1.66
C PRO A 111 -10.66 -7.85 0.41
N ILE A 112 -10.97 -6.95 -0.51
CA ILE A 112 -11.30 -7.29 -1.89
C ILE A 112 -9.97 -7.52 -2.61
N LEU A 113 -9.82 -8.68 -3.28
CA LEU A 113 -8.58 -9.07 -3.95
C LEU A 113 -8.45 -8.42 -5.33
N VAL A 114 -8.63 -7.11 -5.38
CA VAL A 114 -8.54 -6.29 -6.57
C VAL A 114 -7.76 -5.01 -6.25
N GLU A 115 -6.84 -4.67 -7.11
CA GLU A 115 -6.19 -3.36 -7.09
C GLU A 115 -7.06 -2.34 -7.82
N ALA A 116 -7.52 -1.33 -7.08
CA ALA A 116 -8.37 -0.27 -7.60
C ALA A 116 -7.50 0.85 -8.20
N VAL A 117 -7.16 0.73 -9.48
CA VAL A 117 -6.31 1.69 -10.18
C VAL A 117 -7.15 2.66 -11.00
N VAL A 118 -7.00 3.96 -10.74
CA VAL A 118 -7.57 5.03 -11.57
C VAL A 118 -6.44 5.65 -12.40
N ARG A 119 -6.58 5.64 -13.73
CA ARG A 119 -5.58 6.17 -14.66
C ARG A 119 -6.03 7.50 -15.23
N GLY A 120 -5.26 8.56 -14.96
CA GLY A 120 -5.37 9.83 -15.66
C GLY A 120 -4.45 9.91 -16.88
N TYR A 121 -3.51 8.99 -17.01
CA TYR A 121 -2.49 8.91 -18.06
C TYR A 121 -2.34 7.47 -18.56
N LEU A 122 -2.02 7.31 -19.84
CA LEU A 122 -1.84 6.02 -20.49
C LEU A 122 -0.39 5.54 -20.37
N ALA A 123 -0.06 4.77 -19.34
CA ALA A 123 1.31 4.30 -19.09
C ALA A 123 1.32 2.87 -18.50
N GLY A 124 2.51 2.26 -18.43
CA GLY A 124 2.72 0.95 -17.82
C GLY A 124 1.92 -0.17 -18.50
N SER A 125 1.24 -1.02 -17.70
CA SER A 125 0.41 -2.12 -18.24
C SER A 125 -0.73 -1.61 -19.11
N GLY A 126 -1.34 -0.48 -18.75
CA GLY A 126 -2.39 0.13 -19.59
C GLY A 126 -1.91 0.54 -20.98
N TRP A 127 -0.68 1.03 -21.12
CA TRP A 127 -0.08 1.30 -22.41
C TRP A 127 0.15 0.03 -23.23
N LYS A 128 0.59 -1.05 -22.59
CA LYS A 128 0.78 -2.35 -23.27
C LYS A 128 -0.54 -2.86 -23.84
N ASP A 129 -1.59 -2.90 -23.02
CA ASP A 129 -2.92 -3.35 -23.45
C ASP A 129 -3.47 -2.51 -24.61
N TYR A 130 -3.35 -1.18 -24.49
CA TYR A 130 -3.81 -0.27 -25.53
C TYR A 130 -3.10 -0.48 -26.86
N LYS A 131 -1.79 -0.67 -26.86
CA LYS A 131 -1.01 -0.96 -28.06
C LYS A 131 -1.47 -2.23 -28.79
N GLU A 132 -1.88 -3.23 -28.04
CA GLU A 132 -2.27 -4.53 -28.58
C GLU A 132 -3.73 -4.53 -29.04
N THR A 133 -4.62 -3.87 -28.29
CA THR A 133 -6.07 -4.04 -28.45
C THR A 133 -6.85 -2.75 -28.70
N GLY A 134 -6.25 -1.59 -28.53
CA GLY A 134 -6.94 -0.30 -28.49
C GLY A 134 -7.80 -0.08 -27.25
N LYS A 135 -7.71 -0.99 -26.26
CA LYS A 135 -8.53 -0.99 -25.05
C LYS A 135 -7.65 -1.13 -23.79
N VAL A 136 -8.18 -0.71 -22.65
CA VAL A 136 -7.60 -0.99 -21.31
C VAL A 136 -8.72 -1.49 -20.41
N CYS A 137 -8.59 -2.66 -19.81
CA CYS A 137 -9.63 -3.29 -18.97
C CYS A 137 -11.02 -3.34 -19.65
N GLY A 138 -11.06 -3.57 -20.96
CA GLY A 138 -12.30 -3.58 -21.76
C GLY A 138 -12.79 -2.21 -22.23
N ILE A 139 -12.24 -1.10 -21.71
CA ILE A 139 -12.60 0.27 -22.08
C ILE A 139 -11.90 0.63 -23.39
N ALA A 140 -12.67 0.91 -24.44
CA ALA A 140 -12.12 1.38 -25.72
C ALA A 140 -11.63 2.83 -25.58
N LEU A 141 -10.41 3.10 -26.05
CA LEU A 141 -9.81 4.43 -26.01
C LEU A 141 -9.68 5.00 -27.45
N PRO A 142 -9.61 6.35 -27.59
CA PRO A 142 -9.38 6.98 -28.88
C PRO A 142 -8.11 6.45 -29.55
N ALA A 143 -8.12 6.35 -30.89
CA ALA A 143 -6.94 5.99 -31.64
C ALA A 143 -5.88 7.09 -31.63
N GLY A 144 -4.60 6.71 -31.73
CA GLY A 144 -3.49 7.64 -31.84
C GLY A 144 -2.98 8.21 -30.52
N LEU A 145 -3.37 7.63 -29.36
CA LEU A 145 -2.78 8.00 -28.09
C LEU A 145 -1.31 7.51 -28.00
N GLU A 146 -0.48 8.30 -27.34
CA GLU A 146 0.93 8.02 -27.12
C GLU A 146 1.20 7.55 -25.67
N ASN A 147 2.37 6.95 -25.48
CA ASN A 147 2.82 6.55 -24.13
C ASN A 147 2.94 7.77 -23.21
N ALA A 148 2.45 7.62 -22.00
CA ALA A 148 2.36 8.68 -20.99
C ALA A 148 1.45 9.87 -21.34
N GLN A 149 0.65 9.76 -22.41
CA GLN A 149 -0.32 10.79 -22.78
C GLN A 149 -1.44 10.87 -21.72
N LYS A 150 -1.88 12.11 -21.45
CA LYS A 150 -3.04 12.37 -20.59
C LYS A 150 -4.30 11.86 -21.29
N LEU A 151 -5.11 11.09 -20.58
CA LEU A 151 -6.40 10.63 -21.06
C LEU A 151 -7.43 11.79 -21.09
N PRO A 152 -8.40 11.77 -22.01
CA PRO A 152 -9.50 12.75 -22.05
C PRO A 152 -10.23 12.84 -20.71
N GLU A 153 -10.46 11.71 -20.06
CA GLU A 153 -11.01 11.57 -18.71
C GLU A 153 -10.30 10.43 -17.96
N PRO A 154 -10.23 10.49 -16.62
CA PRO A 154 -9.72 9.37 -15.84
C PRO A 154 -10.57 8.11 -16.02
N ILE A 155 -9.92 6.96 -16.14
CA ILE A 155 -10.60 5.65 -16.27
C ILE A 155 -10.27 4.74 -15.09
N PHE A 156 -11.23 3.91 -14.68
CA PHE A 156 -11.02 2.88 -13.68
C PHE A 156 -10.53 1.59 -14.36
N THR A 157 -9.34 1.16 -13.98
CA THR A 157 -8.64 0.02 -14.59
C THR A 157 -8.20 -0.97 -13.52
N PRO A 158 -9.13 -1.80 -13.01
CA PRO A 158 -8.81 -2.73 -11.94
C PRO A 158 -7.84 -3.81 -12.39
N ALA A 159 -7.05 -4.33 -11.45
CA ALA A 159 -6.23 -5.50 -11.67
C ALA A 159 -6.54 -6.57 -10.60
N ALA A 160 -6.59 -7.83 -11.00
CA ALA A 160 -6.67 -8.93 -10.05
C ALA A 160 -5.35 -9.01 -9.30
N LYS A 161 -5.44 -9.11 -7.96
CA LYS A 161 -4.26 -9.28 -7.14
C LYS A 161 -3.72 -10.70 -7.30
N ALA A 162 -2.55 -10.81 -7.93
CA ALA A 162 -1.88 -12.09 -8.15
C ALA A 162 -1.34 -12.69 -6.85
N GLU A 163 -1.03 -13.97 -6.88
CA GLU A 163 -0.29 -14.64 -5.81
C GLU A 163 1.15 -14.10 -5.70
N VAL A 164 1.80 -14.36 -4.57
CA VAL A 164 3.16 -13.87 -4.32
C VAL A 164 4.13 -14.44 -5.37
N GLY A 165 4.70 -13.56 -6.20
CA GLY A 165 5.64 -13.93 -7.27
C GLY A 165 5.06 -13.86 -8.69
N GLU A 166 3.77 -13.60 -8.83
CA GLU A 166 3.10 -13.35 -10.10
C GLU A 166 2.79 -11.87 -10.27
N HIS A 167 2.57 -11.43 -11.51
CA HIS A 167 2.18 -10.05 -11.81
C HIS A 167 0.66 -9.89 -11.80
N ASP A 168 0.19 -8.76 -11.28
CA ASP A 168 -1.21 -8.39 -11.31
C ASP A 168 -1.70 -8.26 -12.76
N GLU A 169 -2.83 -8.89 -13.06
CA GLU A 169 -3.42 -8.90 -14.39
C GLU A 169 -4.57 -7.89 -14.48
N ASN A 170 -4.55 -7.03 -15.50
CA ASN A 170 -5.63 -6.11 -15.77
C ASN A 170 -6.94 -6.87 -16.05
N ILE A 171 -8.01 -6.53 -15.37
CA ILE A 171 -9.33 -7.15 -15.52
C ILE A 171 -10.40 -6.10 -15.85
N SER A 172 -11.51 -6.52 -16.42
CA SER A 172 -12.64 -5.62 -16.65
C SER A 172 -13.43 -5.36 -15.36
N PHE A 173 -14.23 -4.28 -15.34
CA PHE A 173 -15.08 -3.95 -14.19
C PHE A 173 -16.07 -5.07 -13.86
N GLU A 174 -16.63 -5.73 -14.88
CA GLU A 174 -17.58 -6.84 -14.71
C GLU A 174 -16.99 -8.04 -13.98
N LYS A 175 -15.66 -8.20 -14.01
CA LYS A 175 -14.95 -9.24 -13.24
C LYS A 175 -14.68 -8.87 -11.80
N VAL A 176 -14.87 -7.60 -11.42
CA VAL A 176 -14.68 -7.09 -10.05
C VAL A 176 -15.94 -7.27 -9.21
N VAL A 177 -17.12 -7.23 -9.84
CA VAL A 177 -18.47 -7.27 -9.21
C VAL A 177 -19.00 -8.74 -9.18
#